data_554fc8aa42c1f35161b68ad09db18d46
#
_entry.id   554fc8aa42c1f35161b68ad09db18d46
#
_cell.length_a   1.000
_cell.length_b   1.000
_cell.length_c   1.000
_cell.angle_alpha   90.00
_cell.angle_beta   90.00
_cell.angle_gamma   90.00
#
_symmetry.space_group_name_H-M   'P 1'
#
loop_
_entity.id
_entity.type
_entity.pdbx_description
1 polymer ?
#
loop_
_entity_poly.entity_id
_entity_poly.type
_entity_poly.pdbx_seq_one_letter_code
_entity_poly.pdbx_strand_id
1 'polypeptide(L)'
;MDRKDVSITSFDGLRLHGRYYEYKKGAPTEILFHGYRGNAERDLCGGVHRCFEIGHNALIVDQRGAGASEGHVITFGAKESRDCLAWVDFVIKNIAKDARIILTGISMGAATVMMAASCPLPENVIGVLADCGYTSTKAIIKKVIRDMKLPAGPIYPLVRLGALLFGRFDPDKESPLTSMKKCTLPVIFFHGDTDDFVPCYMSEENYAACAAEKKRLVIIRGAGHGLCFPVDPDTYFEELRRFFP
;
A
#
# COMPACT_ATOMS: atom_id res chain seq x y z
N MET A 1 -9.29 22.68 -0.95
CA MET A 1 -7.97 22.10 -1.26
C MET A 1 -7.82 22.09 -2.78
N ASP A 2 -6.77 22.71 -3.29
CA ASP A 2 -6.48 22.67 -4.73
C ASP A 2 -6.05 21.26 -5.12
N ARG A 3 -6.78 20.68 -6.06
CA ARG A 3 -6.55 19.33 -6.59
C ARG A 3 -6.01 19.42 -8.00
N LYS A 4 -4.96 18.66 -8.30
CA LYS A 4 -4.45 18.46 -9.66
C LYS A 4 -4.66 17.00 -10.07
N ASP A 5 -5.48 16.77 -11.08
CA ASP A 5 -5.60 15.45 -11.69
C ASP A 5 -4.34 15.17 -12.51
N VAL A 6 -3.77 14.00 -12.32
CA VAL A 6 -2.51 13.59 -12.94
C VAL A 6 -2.63 12.18 -13.49
N SER A 7 -1.80 11.83 -14.45
CA SER A 7 -1.76 10.48 -15.00
C SER A 7 -0.33 10.06 -15.36
N ILE A 8 -0.09 8.76 -15.31
CA ILE A 8 1.15 8.13 -15.75
C ILE A 8 0.83 7.00 -16.73
N THR A 9 1.85 6.57 -17.47
CA THR A 9 1.81 5.30 -18.21
C THR A 9 2.56 4.25 -17.40
N SER A 10 1.89 3.12 -17.11
CA SER A 10 2.49 2.00 -16.41
C SER A 10 3.56 1.29 -17.27
N PHE A 11 4.32 0.39 -16.66
CA PHE A 11 5.36 -0.39 -17.33
C PHE A 11 4.83 -1.29 -18.47
N ASP A 12 3.53 -1.60 -18.49
CA ASP A 12 2.84 -2.43 -19.48
C ASP A 12 1.80 -1.64 -20.30
N GLY A 13 1.91 -0.31 -20.30
CA GLY A 13 1.18 0.59 -21.21
C GLY A 13 -0.18 1.07 -20.73
N LEU A 14 -0.62 0.72 -19.51
CA LEU A 14 -1.89 1.22 -18.95
C LEU A 14 -1.74 2.69 -18.53
N ARG A 15 -2.76 3.50 -18.81
CA ARG A 15 -2.88 4.84 -18.26
C ARG A 15 -3.46 4.73 -16.85
N LEU A 16 -2.67 5.17 -15.86
CA LEU A 16 -3.06 5.19 -14.47
C LEU A 16 -3.33 6.62 -14.01
N HIS A 17 -4.33 6.79 -13.18
CA HIS A 17 -4.84 8.07 -12.74
C HIS A 17 -4.52 8.33 -11.26
N GLY A 18 -4.25 9.58 -10.93
CA GLY A 18 -4.02 10.02 -9.56
C GLY A 18 -4.47 11.46 -9.34
N ARG A 19 -4.51 11.87 -8.09
CA ARG A 19 -4.89 13.22 -7.66
C ARG A 19 -3.86 13.74 -6.68
N TYR A 20 -3.19 14.81 -7.06
CA TYR A 20 -2.20 15.47 -6.23
C TYR A 20 -2.82 16.64 -5.48
N TYR A 21 -2.53 16.69 -4.18
CA TYR A 21 -2.95 17.74 -3.25
C TYR A 21 -1.69 18.32 -2.61
N GLU A 22 -1.44 19.60 -2.84
CA GLU A 22 -0.30 20.31 -2.27
C GLU A 22 -0.68 20.94 -0.93
N TYR A 23 -0.02 20.48 0.14
CA TYR A 23 -0.05 21.17 1.43
C TYR A 23 0.87 22.38 1.40
N LYS A 24 2.14 22.17 1.02
CA LYS A 24 3.15 23.20 0.94
C LYS A 24 4.29 22.76 0.01
N LYS A 25 4.80 23.68 -0.79
CA LYS A 25 5.98 23.42 -1.63
C LYS A 25 7.17 22.95 -0.79
N GLY A 26 7.81 21.84 -1.18
CA GLY A 26 8.94 21.24 -0.47
C GLY A 26 8.59 20.38 0.74
N ALA A 27 7.31 20.28 1.12
CA ALA A 27 6.87 19.31 2.10
C ALA A 27 7.04 17.86 1.60
N PRO A 28 7.24 16.88 2.49
CA PRO A 28 7.23 15.47 2.09
C PRO A 28 5.94 15.11 1.33
N THR A 29 6.04 14.23 0.36
CA THR A 29 4.89 13.76 -0.43
C THR A 29 4.60 12.31 -0.13
N GLU A 30 3.40 12.02 0.35
CA GLU A 30 2.91 10.66 0.46
C GLU A 30 2.23 10.23 -0.82
N ILE A 31 2.63 9.06 -1.36
CA ILE A 31 1.90 8.39 -2.44
C ILE A 31 1.04 7.30 -1.81
N LEU A 32 -0.29 7.46 -1.89
CA LEU A 32 -1.25 6.62 -1.18
C LEU A 32 -1.92 5.62 -2.10
N PHE A 33 -1.91 4.35 -1.70
CA PHE A 33 -2.47 3.20 -2.43
C PHE A 33 -3.64 2.59 -1.65
N HIS A 34 -4.81 2.49 -2.30
CA HIS A 34 -6.05 1.98 -1.71
C HIS A 34 -6.11 0.45 -1.60
N GLY A 35 -7.12 -0.07 -0.90
CA GLY A 35 -7.38 -1.49 -0.73
C GLY A 35 -7.97 -2.19 -1.96
N TYR A 36 -8.23 -3.49 -1.82
CA TYR A 36 -8.84 -4.33 -2.87
C TYR A 36 -10.25 -3.84 -3.24
N ARG A 37 -10.51 -3.69 -4.54
CA ARG A 37 -11.77 -3.13 -5.09
C ARG A 37 -12.12 -1.74 -4.57
N GLY A 38 -11.12 -1.02 -4.07
CA GLY A 38 -11.21 0.37 -3.67
C GLY A 38 -11.02 1.32 -4.84
N ASN A 39 -10.98 2.59 -4.52
CA ASN A 39 -10.49 3.66 -5.38
C ASN A 39 -9.95 4.81 -4.53
N ALA A 40 -9.20 5.70 -5.15
CA ALA A 40 -8.53 6.79 -4.45
C ALA A 40 -9.51 7.70 -3.68
N GLU A 41 -10.62 8.11 -4.29
CA GLU A 41 -11.55 9.06 -3.65
C GLU A 41 -12.28 8.44 -2.46
N ARG A 42 -12.77 7.22 -2.59
CA ARG A 42 -13.56 6.57 -1.54
C ARG A 42 -12.71 6.18 -0.34
N ASP A 43 -11.54 5.58 -0.59
CA ASP A 43 -10.79 4.92 0.47
C ASP A 43 -9.66 5.81 1.04
N LEU A 44 -9.22 6.83 0.29
CA LEU A 44 -8.05 7.63 0.65
C LEU A 44 -8.34 9.11 0.93
N CYS A 45 -9.61 9.56 0.88
CA CYS A 45 -9.96 10.95 1.19
C CYS A 45 -9.57 11.32 2.64
N GLY A 46 -9.81 10.44 3.60
CA GLY A 46 -9.33 10.61 4.99
C GLY A 46 -7.81 10.63 5.09
N GLY A 47 -7.11 9.91 4.21
CA GLY A 47 -5.66 9.94 4.09
C GLY A 47 -5.10 11.28 3.64
N VAL A 48 -5.81 12.01 2.76
CA VAL A 48 -5.42 13.38 2.37
C VAL A 48 -5.48 14.32 3.56
N HIS A 49 -6.58 14.27 4.33
CA HIS A 49 -6.71 15.05 5.56
C HIS A 49 -5.58 14.72 6.55
N ARG A 50 -5.32 13.44 6.77
CA ARG A 50 -4.23 12.96 7.63
C ARG A 50 -2.86 13.49 7.18
N CYS A 51 -2.57 13.47 5.87
CA CYS A 51 -1.32 14.04 5.35
C CYS A 51 -1.18 15.53 5.69
N PHE A 52 -2.25 16.30 5.54
CA PHE A 52 -2.23 17.73 5.81
C PHE A 52 -2.03 18.04 7.29
N GLU A 53 -2.64 17.26 8.18
CA GLU A 53 -2.45 17.41 9.64
C GLU A 53 -1.01 17.16 10.12
N ILE A 54 -0.24 16.39 9.36
CA ILE A 54 1.18 16.15 9.65
C ILE A 54 2.11 16.96 8.74
N GLY A 55 1.57 17.86 7.91
CA GLY A 55 2.36 18.76 7.08
C GLY A 55 2.90 18.14 5.79
N HIS A 56 2.26 17.10 5.25
CA HIS A 56 2.65 16.41 4.03
C HIS A 56 1.74 16.76 2.84
N ASN A 57 2.30 16.73 1.64
CA ASN A 57 1.56 16.67 0.39
C ASN A 57 1.00 15.27 0.20
N ALA A 58 -0.10 15.12 -0.55
CA ALA A 58 -0.71 13.83 -0.82
C ALA A 58 -0.88 13.59 -2.32
N LEU A 59 -0.46 12.43 -2.80
CA LEU A 59 -0.80 11.90 -4.11
C LEU A 59 -1.60 10.61 -3.91
N ILE A 60 -2.92 10.69 -4.05
CA ILE A 60 -3.78 9.51 -4.02
C ILE A 60 -3.91 8.93 -5.41
N VAL A 61 -3.73 7.62 -5.56
CA VAL A 61 -3.70 6.98 -6.88
C VAL A 61 -4.80 5.91 -6.99
N ASP A 62 -5.45 5.89 -8.15
CA ASP A 62 -6.27 4.75 -8.55
C ASP A 62 -5.32 3.65 -9.05
N GLN A 63 -5.26 2.52 -8.35
CA GLN A 63 -4.45 1.39 -8.80
C GLN A 63 -5.02 0.80 -10.10
N ARG A 64 -4.24 0.02 -10.85
CA ARG A 64 -4.69 -0.66 -12.07
C ARG A 64 -6.01 -1.39 -11.87
N GLY A 65 -6.94 -1.27 -12.81
CA GLY A 65 -8.27 -1.88 -12.73
C GLY A 65 -9.21 -1.25 -11.71
N ALA A 66 -8.92 -0.04 -11.24
CA ALA A 66 -9.74 0.67 -10.25
C ALA A 66 -9.93 2.15 -10.62
N GLY A 67 -11.04 2.74 -10.18
CA GLY A 67 -11.35 4.15 -10.36
C GLY A 67 -11.29 4.61 -11.81
N ALA A 68 -10.49 5.62 -12.11
CA ALA A 68 -10.26 6.14 -13.46
C ALA A 68 -9.04 5.52 -14.17
N SER A 69 -8.33 4.60 -13.50
CA SER A 69 -7.19 3.89 -14.08
C SER A 69 -7.63 2.75 -15.00
N GLU A 70 -6.87 2.55 -16.08
CA GLU A 70 -7.08 1.44 -17.00
C GLU A 70 -6.72 0.09 -16.40
N GLY A 71 -7.09 -0.98 -17.09
CA GLY A 71 -6.87 -2.37 -16.69
C GLY A 71 -8.14 -3.05 -16.23
N HIS A 72 -8.10 -4.40 -16.19
CA HIS A 72 -9.24 -5.23 -15.80
C HIS A 72 -8.86 -6.31 -14.78
N VAL A 73 -7.59 -6.34 -14.37
CA VAL A 73 -7.06 -7.37 -13.49
C VAL A 73 -6.36 -6.73 -12.29
N ILE A 74 -6.77 -7.12 -11.11
CA ILE A 74 -6.10 -6.80 -9.84
C ILE A 74 -5.12 -7.95 -9.54
N THR A 75 -3.86 -7.63 -9.27
CA THR A 75 -2.79 -8.63 -9.08
C THR A 75 -2.25 -8.71 -7.66
N PHE A 76 -3.00 -8.14 -6.68
CA PHE A 76 -2.70 -8.22 -5.25
C PHE A 76 -1.30 -7.72 -4.88
N GLY A 77 -0.85 -6.66 -5.50
CA GLY A 77 0.45 -6.04 -5.28
C GLY A 77 1.54 -6.45 -6.30
N ALA A 78 1.37 -7.55 -7.03
CA ALA A 78 2.41 -8.06 -7.93
C ALA A 78 2.78 -7.09 -9.08
N LYS A 79 1.78 -6.57 -9.79
CA LYS A 79 2.00 -5.55 -10.84
C LYS A 79 1.85 -4.14 -10.26
N GLU A 80 0.99 -3.97 -9.26
CA GLU A 80 0.75 -2.69 -8.57
C GLU A 80 2.04 -2.15 -7.95
N SER A 81 2.93 -3.01 -7.43
CA SER A 81 4.25 -2.58 -6.92
C SER A 81 5.14 -1.97 -7.99
N ARG A 82 5.05 -2.44 -9.23
CA ARG A 82 5.78 -1.84 -10.36
C ARG A 82 5.15 -0.51 -10.79
N ASP A 83 3.83 -0.37 -10.68
CA ASP A 83 3.17 0.92 -10.89
C ASP A 83 3.56 1.95 -9.82
N CYS A 84 3.78 1.49 -8.58
CA CYS A 84 4.30 2.33 -7.51
C CYS A 84 5.64 2.98 -7.90
N LEU A 85 6.56 2.24 -8.54
CA LEU A 85 7.82 2.80 -9.04
C LEU A 85 7.58 3.90 -10.08
N ALA A 86 6.62 3.70 -10.99
CA ALA A 86 6.29 4.71 -11.99
C ALA A 86 5.68 5.99 -11.36
N TRP A 87 4.92 5.85 -10.28
CA TRP A 87 4.43 6.99 -9.50
C TRP A 87 5.53 7.73 -8.76
N VAL A 88 6.52 7.03 -8.21
CA VAL A 88 7.74 7.64 -7.63
C VAL A 88 8.47 8.46 -8.67
N ASP A 89 8.71 7.89 -9.83
CA ASP A 89 9.33 8.58 -10.98
C ASP A 89 8.54 9.82 -11.40
N PHE A 90 7.21 9.74 -11.40
CA PHE A 90 6.35 10.88 -11.72
C PHE A 90 6.54 12.02 -10.73
N VAL A 91 6.55 11.74 -9.43
CA VAL A 91 6.74 12.78 -8.39
C VAL A 91 8.07 13.49 -8.58
N ILE A 92 9.16 12.73 -8.78
CA ILE A 92 10.50 13.30 -8.96
C ILE A 92 10.60 14.16 -10.23
N LYS A 93 9.98 13.71 -11.32
CA LYS A 93 10.08 14.40 -12.63
C LYS A 93 9.13 15.59 -12.77
N ASN A 94 7.95 15.55 -12.13
CA ASN A 94 6.87 16.50 -12.40
C ASN A 94 6.44 17.34 -11.19
N ILE A 95 6.76 16.92 -9.96
CA ILE A 95 6.41 17.67 -8.75
C ILE A 95 7.64 18.35 -8.18
N ALA A 96 8.67 17.58 -7.74
CA ALA A 96 9.91 18.12 -7.25
C ALA A 96 11.04 17.10 -7.38
N LYS A 97 12.18 17.52 -7.96
CA LYS A 97 13.35 16.66 -8.16
C LYS A 97 13.94 16.16 -6.84
N ASP A 98 13.86 16.94 -5.79
CA ASP A 98 14.34 16.69 -4.43
C ASP A 98 13.22 16.27 -3.47
N ALA A 99 12.07 15.82 -4.01
CA ALA A 99 10.94 15.38 -3.20
C ALA A 99 11.35 14.30 -2.21
N ARG A 100 10.93 14.44 -0.95
CA ARG A 100 10.98 13.39 0.07
C ARG A 100 9.68 12.58 -0.04
N ILE A 101 9.75 11.31 -0.41
CA ILE A 101 8.59 10.49 -0.75
C ILE A 101 8.39 9.41 0.32
N ILE A 102 7.14 9.29 0.79
CA ILE A 102 6.70 8.20 1.67
C ILE A 102 5.69 7.35 0.87
N LEU A 103 5.94 6.05 0.80
CA LEU A 103 5.01 5.11 0.18
C LEU A 103 4.01 4.64 1.22
N THR A 104 2.75 5.00 1.03
CA THR A 104 1.66 4.73 1.99
C THR A 104 0.64 3.80 1.38
N GLY A 105 0.23 2.77 2.09
CA GLY A 105 -0.80 1.86 1.59
C GLY A 105 -1.67 1.27 2.67
N ILE A 106 -2.94 1.00 2.31
CA ILE A 106 -3.93 0.34 3.17
C ILE A 106 -4.28 -1.01 2.57
N SER A 107 -4.26 -2.09 3.36
CA SER A 107 -4.68 -3.43 2.95
C SER A 107 -3.88 -3.93 1.73
N MET A 108 -4.51 -4.14 0.58
CA MET A 108 -3.80 -4.46 -0.68
C MET A 108 -2.80 -3.35 -1.07
N GLY A 109 -3.11 -2.09 -0.79
CA GLY A 109 -2.17 -0.98 -0.98
C GLY A 109 -0.94 -1.12 -0.09
N ALA A 110 -1.09 -1.59 1.16
CA ALA A 110 0.04 -1.89 2.04
C ALA A 110 0.90 -3.02 1.48
N ALA A 111 0.28 -4.07 0.94
CA ALA A 111 1.01 -5.12 0.24
C ALA A 111 1.77 -4.58 -0.98
N THR A 112 1.16 -3.68 -1.75
CA THR A 112 1.76 -3.00 -2.90
C THR A 112 3.03 -2.25 -2.51
N VAL A 113 2.96 -1.39 -1.49
CA VAL A 113 4.12 -0.58 -1.08
C VAL A 113 5.21 -1.41 -0.40
N MET A 114 4.85 -2.45 0.36
CA MET A 114 5.80 -3.40 0.92
C MET A 114 6.56 -4.16 -0.17
N MET A 115 5.87 -4.58 -1.24
CA MET A 115 6.52 -5.24 -2.37
C MET A 115 7.39 -4.28 -3.18
N ALA A 116 6.95 -3.04 -3.39
CA ALA A 116 7.74 -1.99 -4.03
C ALA A 116 9.03 -1.66 -3.25
N ALA A 117 8.98 -1.71 -1.92
CA ALA A 117 10.12 -1.40 -1.05
C ALA A 117 11.31 -2.38 -1.18
N SER A 118 11.13 -3.52 -1.82
CA SER A 118 12.22 -4.46 -2.12
C SER A 118 12.86 -4.24 -3.50
N CYS A 119 12.32 -3.31 -4.29
CA CYS A 119 12.87 -2.94 -5.59
C CYS A 119 13.94 -1.84 -5.44
N PRO A 120 14.80 -1.65 -6.45
CA PRO A 120 15.66 -0.47 -6.48
C PRO A 120 14.82 0.82 -6.51
N LEU A 121 14.84 1.56 -5.42
CA LEU A 121 14.15 2.83 -5.26
C LEU A 121 15.19 3.97 -5.18
N PRO A 122 14.87 5.17 -5.68
CA PRO A 122 15.75 6.33 -5.54
C PRO A 122 15.79 6.80 -4.08
N GLU A 123 16.87 7.50 -3.70
CA GLU A 123 17.07 8.05 -2.35
C GLU A 123 15.98 9.04 -1.91
N ASN A 124 15.19 9.54 -2.86
CA ASN A 124 13.99 10.32 -2.60
C ASN A 124 12.96 9.58 -1.73
N VAL A 125 12.90 8.24 -1.81
CA VAL A 125 11.97 7.44 -1.00
C VAL A 125 12.55 7.25 0.38
N ILE A 126 11.97 7.95 1.36
CA ILE A 126 12.46 8.01 2.74
C ILE A 126 11.83 6.99 3.67
N GLY A 127 10.79 6.28 3.23
CA GLY A 127 10.19 5.21 4.01
C GLY A 127 8.82 4.75 3.53
N VAL A 128 8.28 3.80 4.25
CA VAL A 128 7.02 3.09 3.97
C VAL A 128 6.08 3.14 5.15
N LEU A 129 4.80 3.40 4.90
CA LEU A 129 3.70 3.24 5.83
C LEU A 129 2.77 2.13 5.31
N ALA A 130 2.69 1.03 6.04
CA ALA A 130 1.87 -0.13 5.69
C ALA A 130 0.77 -0.34 6.74
N ASP A 131 -0.48 -0.05 6.38
CA ASP A 131 -1.64 -0.21 7.26
C ASP A 131 -2.43 -1.47 6.87
N CYS A 132 -2.65 -2.38 7.84
CA CYS A 132 -3.38 -3.64 7.74
C CYS A 132 -2.99 -4.52 6.51
N GLY A 133 -1.71 -4.60 6.19
CA GLY A 133 -1.20 -5.39 5.07
C GLY A 133 -1.10 -6.89 5.36
N TYR A 134 -1.37 -7.73 4.36
CA TYR A 134 -1.23 -9.18 4.48
C TYR A 134 0.20 -9.67 4.19
N THR A 135 0.49 -10.92 4.55
CA THR A 135 1.83 -11.53 4.33
C THR A 135 2.04 -12.03 2.92
N SER A 136 1.00 -12.53 2.27
CA SER A 136 1.07 -13.00 0.87
C SER A 136 -0.31 -13.08 0.23
N THR A 137 -0.34 -12.96 -1.10
CA THR A 137 -1.55 -13.16 -1.92
C THR A 137 -2.17 -14.53 -1.66
N LYS A 138 -1.33 -15.57 -1.55
CA LYS A 138 -1.78 -16.94 -1.21
C LYS A 138 -2.46 -17.02 0.14
N ALA A 139 -1.88 -16.39 1.17
CA ALA A 139 -2.39 -16.45 2.53
C ALA A 139 -3.77 -15.78 2.62
N ILE A 140 -3.91 -14.57 2.06
CA ILE A 140 -5.18 -13.84 2.11
C ILE A 140 -6.26 -14.52 1.26
N ILE A 141 -5.95 -15.02 0.06
CA ILE A 141 -6.93 -15.78 -0.76
C ILE A 141 -7.40 -17.03 -0.03
N LYS A 142 -6.48 -17.80 0.55
CA LYS A 142 -6.86 -19.00 1.32
C LYS A 142 -7.69 -18.66 2.56
N LYS A 143 -7.42 -17.53 3.21
CA LYS A 143 -8.23 -17.04 4.33
C LYS A 143 -9.65 -16.73 3.86
N VAL A 144 -9.81 -15.96 2.78
CA VAL A 144 -11.12 -15.62 2.21
C VAL A 144 -11.91 -16.87 1.80
N ILE A 145 -11.26 -17.87 1.17
CA ILE A 145 -11.91 -19.13 0.82
C ILE A 145 -12.44 -19.85 2.08
N ARG A 146 -11.67 -19.86 3.18
CA ARG A 146 -12.12 -20.46 4.46
C ARG A 146 -13.28 -19.71 5.10
N ASP A 147 -13.26 -18.38 5.05
CA ASP A 147 -14.36 -17.53 5.54
C ASP A 147 -15.67 -17.82 4.82
N MET A 148 -15.57 -18.13 3.53
CA MET A 148 -16.70 -18.62 2.72
C MET A 148 -17.13 -20.07 3.08
N LYS A 149 -16.50 -20.67 4.11
CA LYS A 149 -16.71 -22.06 4.55
C LYS A 149 -16.39 -23.10 3.45
N LEU A 150 -15.46 -22.77 2.57
CA LEU A 150 -15.02 -23.63 1.47
C LEU A 150 -13.64 -24.25 1.76
N PRO A 151 -13.33 -25.45 1.21
CA PRO A 151 -12.05 -26.11 1.40
C PRO A 151 -10.95 -25.41 0.60
N ALA A 152 -10.09 -24.64 1.28
CA ALA A 152 -9.05 -23.85 0.63
C ALA A 152 -7.96 -24.71 -0.05
N GLY A 153 -7.76 -25.96 0.37
CA GLY A 153 -6.78 -26.89 -0.22
C GLY A 153 -7.01 -27.12 -1.72
N PRO A 154 -8.15 -27.70 -2.10
CA PRO A 154 -8.45 -28.01 -3.51
C PRO A 154 -8.86 -26.78 -4.33
N ILE A 155 -9.40 -25.71 -3.71
CA ILE A 155 -9.88 -24.53 -4.45
C ILE A 155 -8.72 -23.61 -4.84
N TYR A 156 -7.75 -23.40 -3.95
CA TYR A 156 -6.65 -22.48 -4.21
C TYR A 156 -5.85 -22.78 -5.50
N PRO A 157 -5.51 -24.05 -5.84
CA PRO A 157 -4.86 -24.36 -7.11
C PRO A 157 -5.64 -23.90 -8.34
N LEU A 158 -6.98 -23.97 -8.30
CA LEU A 158 -7.84 -23.47 -9.40
C LEU A 158 -7.80 -21.95 -9.49
N VAL A 159 -7.84 -21.25 -8.35
CA VAL A 159 -7.68 -19.79 -8.29
C VAL A 159 -6.31 -19.37 -8.84
N ARG A 160 -5.23 -20.07 -8.44
CA ARG A 160 -3.89 -19.83 -8.97
C ARG A 160 -3.82 -20.05 -10.48
N LEU A 161 -4.42 -21.13 -10.98
CA LEU A 161 -4.48 -21.41 -12.42
C LEU A 161 -5.20 -20.27 -13.15
N GLY A 162 -6.32 -19.78 -12.64
CA GLY A 162 -7.02 -18.61 -13.17
C GLY A 162 -6.17 -17.36 -13.19
N ALA A 163 -5.43 -17.10 -12.10
CA ALA A 163 -4.48 -15.97 -12.02
C ALA A 163 -3.36 -16.07 -13.07
N LEU A 164 -2.82 -17.25 -13.30
CA LEU A 164 -1.80 -17.50 -14.32
C LEU A 164 -2.34 -17.29 -15.74
N LEU A 165 -3.48 -17.86 -16.07
CA LEU A 165 -4.04 -17.84 -17.43
C LEU A 165 -4.65 -16.48 -17.81
N PHE A 166 -5.45 -15.91 -16.93
CA PHE A 166 -6.19 -14.66 -17.19
C PHE A 166 -5.53 -13.43 -16.61
N GLY A 167 -4.96 -13.54 -15.41
CA GLY A 167 -4.28 -12.43 -14.73
C GLY A 167 -2.83 -12.22 -15.21
N ARG A 168 -2.23 -13.26 -15.80
CA ARG A 168 -0.82 -13.26 -16.22
C ARG A 168 0.12 -12.89 -15.08
N PHE A 169 -0.15 -13.43 -13.88
CA PHE A 169 0.71 -13.33 -12.70
C PHE A 169 0.60 -14.60 -11.85
N ASP A 170 1.66 -14.91 -11.11
CA ASP A 170 1.67 -16.02 -10.17
C ASP A 170 1.53 -15.49 -8.73
N PRO A 171 0.42 -15.77 -8.01
CA PRO A 171 0.22 -15.32 -6.64
C PRO A 171 1.17 -15.96 -5.62
N ASP A 172 1.95 -16.96 -6.01
CA ASP A 172 2.94 -17.63 -5.16
C ASP A 172 4.37 -17.10 -5.36
N LYS A 173 4.63 -16.27 -6.41
CA LYS A 173 5.99 -15.89 -6.81
C LYS A 173 6.62 -14.87 -5.89
N GLU A 174 5.88 -13.82 -5.55
CA GLU A 174 6.35 -12.71 -4.71
C GLU A 174 5.31 -12.40 -3.64
N SER A 175 5.76 -11.87 -2.52
CA SER A 175 4.88 -11.55 -1.41
C SER A 175 5.42 -10.38 -0.57
N PRO A 176 4.56 -9.63 0.13
CA PRO A 176 5.00 -8.68 1.13
C PRO A 176 6.03 -9.25 2.10
N LEU A 177 5.79 -10.43 2.64
CA LEU A 177 6.69 -11.09 3.59
C LEU A 177 8.10 -11.33 3.02
N THR A 178 8.19 -11.79 1.77
CA THR A 178 9.50 -12.01 1.13
C THR A 178 10.19 -10.70 0.76
N SER A 179 9.41 -9.66 0.45
CA SER A 179 9.90 -8.32 0.15
C SER A 179 10.43 -7.63 1.41
N MET A 180 9.75 -7.78 2.54
CA MET A 180 10.22 -7.22 3.81
C MET A 180 11.56 -7.78 4.26
N LYS A 181 11.88 -9.04 3.96
CA LYS A 181 13.22 -9.62 4.22
C LYS A 181 14.36 -8.92 3.49
N LYS A 182 14.06 -8.14 2.45
CA LYS A 182 15.04 -7.40 1.63
C LYS A 182 14.93 -5.89 1.79
N CYS A 183 13.90 -5.40 2.49
CA CYS A 183 13.64 -3.98 2.65
C CYS A 183 14.61 -3.38 3.65
N THR A 184 15.34 -2.36 3.23
CA THR A 184 16.25 -1.57 4.09
C THR A 184 15.71 -0.18 4.40
N LEU A 185 14.61 0.24 3.75
CA LEU A 185 13.95 1.51 4.02
C LEU A 185 13.27 1.51 5.40
N PRO A 186 13.17 2.67 6.07
CA PRO A 186 12.34 2.81 7.27
C PRO A 186 10.88 2.35 7.01
N VAL A 187 10.33 1.48 7.87
CA VAL A 187 8.95 0.98 7.72
C VAL A 187 8.17 1.12 9.02
N ILE A 188 7.02 1.80 8.95
CA ILE A 188 6.04 1.78 10.02
C ILE A 188 4.82 0.96 9.61
N PHE A 189 4.42 0.03 10.47
CA PHE A 189 3.24 -0.81 10.29
C PHE A 189 2.16 -0.37 11.28
N PHE A 190 0.93 -0.25 10.81
CA PHE A 190 -0.27 -0.13 11.64
C PHE A 190 -1.17 -1.33 11.43
N HIS A 191 -1.85 -1.78 12.50
CA HIS A 191 -2.87 -2.81 12.39
C HIS A 191 -3.86 -2.73 13.55
N GLY A 192 -5.12 -3.02 13.26
CA GLY A 192 -6.15 -3.15 14.28
C GLY A 192 -6.18 -4.55 14.89
N ASP A 193 -6.31 -4.66 16.20
CA ASP A 193 -6.35 -5.96 16.87
C ASP A 193 -7.66 -6.72 16.68
N THR A 194 -8.71 -6.04 16.19
CA THR A 194 -10.01 -6.64 15.88
C THR A 194 -10.25 -6.79 14.37
N ASP A 195 -9.19 -6.71 13.54
CA ASP A 195 -9.28 -6.94 12.10
C ASP A 195 -9.57 -8.41 11.80
N ASP A 196 -10.79 -8.71 11.40
CA ASP A 196 -11.27 -10.03 11.05
C ASP A 196 -11.07 -10.38 9.56
N PHE A 197 -10.77 -9.38 8.71
CA PHE A 197 -10.52 -9.58 7.28
C PHE A 197 -9.05 -9.88 6.98
N VAL A 198 -8.11 -9.04 7.45
CA VAL A 198 -6.67 -9.34 7.43
C VAL A 198 -6.21 -9.50 8.88
N PRO A 199 -5.99 -10.73 9.38
CA PRO A 199 -5.65 -10.93 10.78
C PRO A 199 -4.37 -10.20 11.19
N CYS A 200 -4.37 -9.58 12.38
CA CYS A 200 -3.29 -8.75 12.90
C CYS A 200 -1.91 -9.43 12.89
N TYR A 201 -1.88 -10.77 13.12
CA TYR A 201 -0.62 -11.53 13.09
C TYR A 201 0.13 -11.40 11.75
N MET A 202 -0.57 -11.07 10.64
CA MET A 202 0.10 -10.89 9.34
C MET A 202 1.01 -9.66 9.32
N SER A 203 0.63 -8.57 10.00
CA SER A 203 1.55 -7.43 10.18
C SER A 203 2.66 -7.73 11.17
N GLU A 204 2.41 -8.52 12.20
CA GLU A 204 3.45 -9.00 13.13
C GLU A 204 4.51 -9.83 12.39
N GLU A 205 4.10 -10.75 11.51
CA GLU A 205 5.00 -11.53 10.67
C GLU A 205 5.80 -10.65 9.70
N ASN A 206 5.15 -9.68 9.03
CA ASN A 206 5.82 -8.74 8.14
C ASN A 206 6.84 -7.89 8.90
N TYR A 207 6.48 -7.38 10.08
CA TYR A 207 7.38 -6.62 10.95
C TYR A 207 8.56 -7.47 11.42
N ALA A 208 8.32 -8.69 11.86
CA ALA A 208 9.39 -9.61 12.30
C ALA A 208 10.37 -9.92 11.15
N ALA A 209 9.84 -10.12 9.94
CA ALA A 209 10.64 -10.41 8.75
C ALA A 209 11.38 -9.18 8.18
N CYS A 210 10.94 -7.96 8.49
CA CYS A 210 11.50 -6.74 7.93
C CYS A 210 12.95 -6.53 8.32
N ALA A 211 13.84 -6.39 7.33
CA ALA A 211 15.27 -6.21 7.51
C ALA A 211 15.69 -4.76 7.80
N ALA A 212 14.76 -3.80 7.74
CA ALA A 212 15.05 -2.39 8.03
C ALA A 212 15.53 -2.20 9.47
N GLU A 213 16.56 -1.38 9.64
CA GLU A 213 17.04 -0.98 10.98
C GLU A 213 15.99 -0.14 11.71
N LYS A 214 15.39 0.82 11.00
CA LYS A 214 14.30 1.66 11.52
C LYS A 214 12.97 1.05 11.14
N LYS A 215 12.34 0.35 12.09
CA LYS A 215 10.99 -0.22 11.90
C LYS A 215 10.16 -0.09 13.16
N ARG A 216 8.84 0.05 12.99
CA ARG A 216 7.87 0.20 14.08
C ARG A 216 6.61 -0.58 13.75
N LEU A 217 6.03 -1.26 14.74
CA LEU A 217 4.69 -1.84 14.66
C LEU A 217 3.82 -1.18 15.71
N VAL A 218 2.68 -0.67 15.28
CA VAL A 218 1.67 -0.01 16.12
C VAL A 218 0.36 -0.79 16.01
N ILE A 219 -0.10 -1.33 17.11
CA ILE A 219 -1.40 -2.02 17.17
C ILE A 219 -2.42 -1.10 17.77
N ILE A 220 -3.48 -0.80 17.00
CA ILE A 220 -4.60 0.04 17.45
C ILE A 220 -5.70 -0.85 18.00
N ARG A 221 -5.98 -0.68 19.29
CA ARG A 221 -6.98 -1.48 20.00
C ARG A 221 -8.40 -1.14 19.55
N GLY A 222 -9.20 -2.17 19.30
CA GLY A 222 -10.58 -2.05 18.87
C GLY A 222 -10.75 -1.63 17.40
N ALA A 223 -9.65 -1.45 16.65
CA ALA A 223 -9.73 -1.13 15.24
C ALA A 223 -9.96 -2.39 14.39
N GLY A 224 -10.95 -2.32 13.51
CA GLY A 224 -11.17 -3.29 12.44
C GLY A 224 -10.32 -3.01 11.21
N HIS A 225 -10.62 -3.70 10.10
CA HIS A 225 -9.88 -3.60 8.86
C HIS A 225 -9.87 -2.19 8.25
N GLY A 226 -8.69 -1.60 8.08
CA GLY A 226 -8.51 -0.25 7.51
C GLY A 226 -9.00 0.89 8.41
N LEU A 227 -9.24 0.63 9.69
CA LEU A 227 -9.82 1.58 10.63
C LEU A 227 -8.84 2.09 11.70
N CYS A 228 -7.54 1.84 11.54
CA CYS A 228 -6.55 2.29 12.53
C CYS A 228 -6.59 3.80 12.75
N PHE A 229 -6.55 4.59 11.66
CA PHE A 229 -6.60 6.03 11.73
C PHE A 229 -7.91 6.59 12.31
N PRO A 230 -9.12 6.20 11.87
CA PRO A 230 -10.36 6.75 12.42
C PRO A 230 -10.67 6.30 13.85
N VAL A 231 -10.14 5.17 14.33
CA VAL A 231 -10.37 4.68 15.70
C VAL A 231 -9.48 5.40 16.71
N ASP A 232 -8.22 5.63 16.40
CA ASP A 232 -7.30 6.35 17.29
C ASP A 232 -6.38 7.28 16.48
N PRO A 233 -6.91 8.43 16.04
CA PRO A 233 -6.17 9.39 15.24
C PRO A 233 -4.99 10.00 16.01
N ASP A 234 -5.11 10.18 17.33
CA ASP A 234 -4.08 10.81 18.14
C ASP A 234 -2.83 9.95 18.20
N THR A 235 -2.95 8.66 18.55
CA THR A 235 -1.84 7.71 18.52
C THR A 235 -1.28 7.60 17.10
N TYR A 236 -2.14 7.58 16.07
CA TYR A 236 -1.70 7.47 14.68
C TYR A 236 -0.83 8.67 14.26
N PHE A 237 -1.25 9.89 14.61
CA PHE A 237 -0.48 11.12 14.34
C PHE A 237 0.82 11.18 15.13
N GLU A 238 0.79 10.85 16.43
CA GLU A 238 1.97 10.87 17.28
C GLU A 238 3.05 9.93 16.72
N GLU A 239 2.69 8.69 16.42
CA GLU A 239 3.61 7.69 15.90
C GLU A 239 4.17 8.10 14.51
N LEU A 240 3.36 8.70 13.63
CA LEU A 240 3.86 9.19 12.34
C LEU A 240 4.83 10.35 12.46
N ARG A 241 4.52 11.37 13.29
CA ARG A 241 5.42 12.51 13.52
C ARG A 241 6.75 12.07 14.14
N ARG A 242 6.71 11.08 15.03
CA ARG A 242 7.91 10.49 15.63
C ARG A 242 8.72 9.68 14.64
N PHE A 243 8.05 8.98 13.73
CA PHE A 243 8.70 8.09 12.78
C PHE A 243 9.24 8.83 11.56
N PHE A 244 8.51 9.81 11.02
CA PHE A 244 8.90 10.65 9.88
C PHE A 244 9.04 12.11 10.31
N PRO A 245 10.14 12.50 10.96
CA PRO A 245 10.40 13.87 11.42
C PRO A 245 10.65 14.86 10.28
#